data_901a9592aad3c75d562f9a4b1ebf4ef6
#
_entry.id   901a9592aad3c75d562f9a4b1ebf4ef6
#
_cell.length_a   1.000
_cell.length_b   1.000
_cell.length_c   1.000
_cell.angle_alpha   90.00
_cell.angle_beta   90.00
_cell.angle_gamma   90.00
#
_symmetry.space_group_name_H-M   'P 1'
#
loop_
_entity.id
_entity.type
_entity.pdbx_description
1 polymer ?
#
loop_
_entity_poly.entity_id
_entity_poly.type
_entity_poly.pdbx_seq_one_letter_code
_entity_poly.pdbx_strand_id
1 'polypeptide(L)'
;QGKYMYTLGIDIGSTTSKCVILEDGRTIVAKSLVKAGTGTSGPDGAYNEVLHSAGLTQDEIAFTMATGYGRKTYPAADAEMSELSCHGKGVFFMEPECRTIIDIGGQDAKVILLSSNGTISNFVMNDKCAAGTGRFLDVMAGILQLDISELEQYAAKSEHPCSISSTCTVFAESEVISQLSNNVDLSDLVAGICSS
;
A
#
# COMPACT_ATOMS: atom_id res chain seq x y z
N GLN A 1 -13.81 32.99 -16.82
CA GLN A 1 -13.02 31.72 -16.74
C GLN A 1 -13.17 31.21 -15.34
N GLY A 2 -13.86 30.08 -15.15
CA GLY A 2 -14.01 29.44 -13.83
C GLY A 2 -12.63 29.01 -13.34
N LYS A 3 -12.28 29.39 -12.11
CA LYS A 3 -11.04 28.94 -11.47
C LYS A 3 -11.25 27.48 -11.06
N TYR A 4 -10.46 26.55 -11.56
CA TYR A 4 -10.46 25.16 -11.11
C TYR A 4 -10.18 25.09 -9.61
N MET A 5 -10.80 24.14 -8.92
CA MET A 5 -10.55 23.88 -7.49
C MET A 5 -9.64 22.66 -7.35
N TYR A 6 -8.46 22.87 -6.80
CA TYR A 6 -7.53 21.79 -6.54
C TYR A 6 -7.61 21.34 -5.08
N THR A 7 -7.70 20.04 -4.87
CA THR A 7 -7.66 19.42 -3.54
C THR A 7 -6.56 18.35 -3.52
N LEU A 8 -5.93 18.17 -2.34
CA LEU A 8 -4.83 17.24 -2.16
C LEU A 8 -5.17 16.20 -1.09
N GLY A 9 -4.94 14.94 -1.40
CA GLY A 9 -4.93 13.84 -0.45
C GLY A 9 -3.50 13.39 -0.19
N ILE A 10 -3.12 13.23 1.09
CA ILE A 10 -1.83 12.66 1.50
C ILE A 10 -2.04 11.44 2.38
N ASP A 11 -1.46 10.29 2.00
CA ASP A 11 -1.37 9.08 2.80
C ASP A 11 0.04 8.96 3.40
N ILE A 12 0.13 9.11 4.71
CA ILE A 12 1.38 9.04 5.48
C ILE A 12 1.43 7.68 6.17
N GLY A 13 1.93 6.70 5.44
CA GLY A 13 2.09 5.33 5.94
C GLY A 13 3.33 5.16 6.82
N SER A 14 3.53 3.95 7.32
CA SER A 14 4.71 3.58 8.12
C SER A 14 5.99 3.53 7.27
N THR A 15 5.90 3.15 6.00
CA THR A 15 7.04 2.91 5.10
C THR A 15 7.07 3.81 3.88
N THR A 16 5.93 4.38 3.49
CA THR A 16 5.79 5.22 2.29
C THR A 16 4.88 6.40 2.56
N SER A 17 5.10 7.50 1.81
CA SER A 17 4.20 8.66 1.75
C SER A 17 3.74 8.86 0.32
N LYS A 18 2.45 9.08 0.11
CA LYS A 18 1.82 9.20 -1.21
C LYS A 18 0.92 10.42 -1.24
N CYS A 19 0.93 11.14 -2.36
CA CYS A 19 0.01 12.26 -2.56
C CYS A 19 -0.73 12.12 -3.88
N VAL A 20 -1.93 12.69 -3.92
CA VAL A 20 -2.74 12.85 -5.14
C VAL A 20 -3.38 14.23 -5.13
N ILE A 21 -3.37 14.91 -6.28
CA ILE A 21 -4.11 16.17 -6.49
C ILE A 21 -5.26 15.89 -7.43
N LEU A 22 -6.45 16.33 -7.01
CA LEU A 22 -7.67 16.29 -7.81
C LEU A 22 -8.07 17.70 -8.24
N GLU A 23 -8.44 17.84 -9.51
CA GLU A 23 -9.14 19.00 -10.06
C GLU A 23 -10.63 18.76 -9.96
N ASP A 24 -11.36 19.72 -9.38
CA ASP A 24 -12.82 19.70 -9.17
C ASP A 24 -13.34 18.42 -8.50
N GLY A 25 -12.49 17.81 -7.65
CA GLY A 25 -12.82 16.62 -6.87
C GLY A 25 -12.96 15.33 -7.70
N ARG A 26 -12.52 15.32 -8.97
CA ARG A 26 -12.73 14.19 -9.89
C ARG A 26 -11.51 13.81 -10.70
N THR A 27 -10.84 14.76 -11.32
CA THR A 27 -9.74 14.49 -12.24
C THR A 27 -8.42 14.46 -11.51
N ILE A 28 -7.70 13.32 -11.58
CA ILE A 28 -6.35 13.23 -11.04
C ILE A 28 -5.42 14.02 -11.96
N VAL A 29 -4.82 15.10 -11.44
CA VAL A 29 -3.86 15.92 -12.20
C VAL A 29 -2.41 15.57 -11.90
N ALA A 30 -2.11 15.09 -10.68
CA ALA A 30 -0.79 14.63 -10.32
C ALA A 30 -0.85 13.62 -9.16
N LYS A 31 0.19 12.80 -9.04
CA LYS A 31 0.41 11.87 -7.93
C LYS A 31 1.90 11.73 -7.67
N SER A 32 2.26 11.44 -6.42
CA SER A 32 3.62 11.14 -5.99
C SER A 32 3.67 9.96 -5.03
N LEU A 33 4.83 9.29 -4.95
CA LEU A 33 5.11 8.22 -4.01
C LEU A 33 6.57 8.31 -3.58
N VAL A 34 6.80 8.49 -2.29
CA VAL A 34 8.13 8.50 -1.68
C VAL A 34 8.27 7.30 -0.75
N LYS A 35 9.35 6.52 -0.91
CA LYS A 35 9.66 5.36 -0.05
C LYS A 35 10.24 5.80 1.29
N ALA A 36 9.50 6.64 2.00
CA ALA A 36 9.79 7.10 3.35
C ALA A 36 8.46 7.47 4.03
N GLY A 37 8.24 7.00 5.25
CA GLY A 37 6.97 7.12 5.94
C GLY A 37 6.97 8.16 7.05
N THR A 38 6.06 7.97 8.00
CA THR A 38 5.89 8.85 9.16
C THR A 38 7.18 8.99 9.97
N GLY A 39 7.41 10.17 10.54
CA GLY A 39 8.61 10.48 11.33
C GLY A 39 9.88 10.74 10.49
N THR A 40 9.76 10.81 9.17
CA THR A 40 10.86 11.12 8.24
C THR A 40 10.51 12.35 7.38
N SER A 41 11.39 12.72 6.45
CA SER A 41 11.11 13.75 5.42
C SER A 41 10.19 13.26 4.28
N GLY A 42 9.73 12.01 4.34
CA GLY A 42 8.90 11.40 3.30
C GLY A 42 7.61 12.15 3.00
N PRO A 43 6.80 12.54 4.00
CA PRO A 43 5.57 13.29 3.79
C PRO A 43 5.79 14.62 3.06
N ASP A 44 6.78 15.41 3.49
CA ASP A 44 7.10 16.68 2.85
C ASP A 44 7.67 16.47 1.45
N GLY A 45 8.48 15.42 1.27
CA GLY A 45 9.00 15.03 -0.04
C GLY A 45 7.88 14.71 -1.03
N ALA A 46 6.91 13.88 -0.62
CA ALA A 46 5.76 13.52 -1.44
C ALA A 46 4.87 14.73 -1.77
N TYR A 47 4.64 15.60 -0.78
CA TYR A 47 3.87 16.83 -0.94
C TYR A 47 4.51 17.78 -1.95
N ASN A 48 5.81 18.05 -1.83
CA ASN A 48 6.53 18.93 -2.73
C ASN A 48 6.62 18.34 -4.15
N GLU A 49 6.85 17.03 -4.26
CA GLU A 49 6.92 16.35 -5.55
C GLU A 49 5.60 16.42 -6.32
N VAL A 50 4.46 16.21 -5.63
CA VAL A 50 3.14 16.26 -6.29
C VAL A 50 2.80 17.67 -6.75
N LEU A 51 3.11 18.71 -5.97
CA LEU A 51 2.93 20.11 -6.36
C LEU A 51 3.78 20.47 -7.59
N HIS A 52 5.06 20.09 -7.56
CA HIS A 52 5.96 20.30 -8.68
C HIS A 52 5.47 19.61 -9.96
N SER A 53 5.01 18.35 -9.83
CA SER A 53 4.49 17.57 -10.96
C SER A 53 3.21 18.15 -11.54
N ALA A 54 2.38 18.78 -10.71
CA ALA A 54 1.16 19.47 -11.14
C ALA A 54 1.42 20.90 -11.70
N GLY A 55 2.61 21.45 -11.45
CA GLY A 55 2.91 22.87 -11.74
C GLY A 55 2.12 23.84 -10.87
N LEU A 56 1.77 23.41 -9.64
CA LEU A 56 0.97 24.17 -8.68
C LEU A 56 1.80 24.59 -7.48
N THR A 57 1.34 25.65 -6.82
CA THR A 57 1.86 26.10 -5.51
C THR A 57 0.92 25.66 -4.39
N GLN A 58 1.40 25.70 -3.15
CA GLN A 58 0.59 25.37 -1.98
C GLN A 58 -0.66 26.26 -1.87
N ASP A 59 -0.56 27.54 -2.19
CA ASP A 59 -1.68 28.50 -2.12
C ASP A 59 -2.81 28.21 -3.14
N GLU A 60 -2.54 27.38 -4.14
CA GLU A 60 -3.54 26.96 -5.12
C GLU A 60 -4.31 25.71 -4.69
N ILE A 61 -3.87 25.04 -3.61
CA ILE A 61 -4.57 23.91 -3.03
C ILE A 61 -5.64 24.42 -2.07
N ALA A 62 -6.90 24.18 -2.42
CA ALA A 62 -8.06 24.66 -1.66
C ALA A 62 -8.28 23.86 -0.37
N PHE A 63 -7.86 22.60 -0.33
CA PHE A 63 -8.04 21.71 0.83
C PHE A 63 -7.09 20.51 0.77
N THR A 64 -6.47 20.19 1.91
CA THR A 64 -5.60 19.03 2.08
C THR A 64 -6.17 18.06 3.11
N MET A 65 -6.40 16.82 2.70
CA MET A 65 -6.85 15.71 3.56
C MET A 65 -5.70 14.76 3.85
N ALA A 66 -5.41 14.50 5.12
CA ALA A 66 -4.41 13.52 5.53
C ALA A 66 -5.03 12.19 5.97
N THR A 67 -4.34 11.09 5.63
CA THR A 67 -4.66 9.73 6.10
C THR A 67 -3.38 8.96 6.43
N GLY A 68 -3.52 7.69 6.84
CA GLY A 68 -2.39 6.85 7.25
C GLY A 68 -1.98 7.06 8.71
N TYR A 69 -0.89 6.41 9.09
CA TYR A 69 -0.37 6.45 10.47
C TYR A 69 0.02 7.85 10.93
N GLY A 70 0.60 8.66 10.04
CA GLY A 70 1.08 10.01 10.34
C GLY A 70 0.03 11.11 10.21
N ARG A 71 -1.23 10.81 9.87
CA ARG A 71 -2.28 11.81 9.56
C ARG A 71 -2.48 12.87 10.64
N LYS A 72 -2.35 12.47 11.93
CA LYS A 72 -2.64 13.36 13.07
C LYS A 72 -1.60 14.44 13.30
N THR A 73 -0.41 14.25 12.78
CA THR A 73 0.75 15.11 13.06
C THR A 73 1.23 15.90 11.85
N TYR A 74 0.51 15.80 10.71
CA TYR A 74 0.90 16.49 9.49
C TYR A 74 0.37 17.92 9.47
N PRO A 75 1.24 18.95 9.58
CA PRO A 75 0.81 20.32 9.83
C PRO A 75 0.16 21.00 8.63
N ALA A 76 0.39 20.51 7.40
CA ALA A 76 -0.20 21.07 6.19
C ALA A 76 -1.58 20.48 5.86
N ALA A 77 -2.13 19.59 6.69
CA ALA A 77 -3.47 19.03 6.49
C ALA A 77 -4.54 19.91 7.15
N ASP A 78 -5.60 20.21 6.41
CA ASP A 78 -6.79 20.90 6.91
C ASP A 78 -7.69 19.96 7.71
N ALA A 79 -7.68 18.66 7.37
CA ALA A 79 -8.43 17.62 8.07
C ALA A 79 -7.77 16.25 7.94
N GLU A 80 -8.21 15.32 8.79
CA GLU A 80 -7.79 13.92 8.73
C GLU A 80 -8.96 12.97 8.50
N MET A 81 -8.69 11.83 7.87
CA MET A 81 -9.65 10.74 7.69
C MET A 81 -8.96 9.38 7.92
N SER A 82 -9.71 8.40 8.41
CA SER A 82 -9.18 7.05 8.57
C SER A 82 -8.85 6.43 7.22
N GLU A 83 -7.79 5.62 7.18
CA GLU A 83 -7.35 4.88 6.00
C GLU A 83 -8.48 4.01 5.42
N LEU A 84 -9.20 3.28 6.28
CA LEU A 84 -10.37 2.49 5.88
C LEU A 84 -11.41 3.33 5.13
N SER A 85 -11.73 4.52 5.67
CA SER A 85 -12.70 5.43 5.04
C SER A 85 -12.20 5.96 3.69
N CYS A 86 -10.89 6.27 3.59
CA CYS A 86 -10.29 6.71 2.34
C CYS A 86 -10.33 5.60 1.28
N HIS A 87 -9.97 4.36 1.64
CA HIS A 87 -10.02 3.21 0.74
C HIS A 87 -11.46 2.94 0.28
N GLY A 88 -12.41 2.88 1.21
CA GLY A 88 -13.82 2.68 0.85
C GLY A 88 -14.37 3.73 -0.10
N LYS A 89 -14.11 5.01 0.18
CA LYS A 89 -14.54 6.13 -0.68
C LYS A 89 -13.83 6.14 -2.03
N GLY A 90 -12.52 5.93 -2.04
CA GLY A 90 -11.71 5.96 -3.26
C GLY A 90 -12.08 4.82 -4.22
N VAL A 91 -12.22 3.60 -3.71
CA VAL A 91 -12.61 2.46 -4.54
C VAL A 91 -14.03 2.61 -5.05
N PHE A 92 -14.98 3.03 -4.19
CA PHE A 92 -16.35 3.26 -4.65
C PHE A 92 -16.46 4.39 -5.69
N PHE A 93 -15.61 5.41 -5.61
CA PHE A 93 -15.54 6.46 -6.62
C PHE A 93 -15.06 5.94 -7.97
N MET A 94 -14.08 5.04 -7.99
CA MET A 94 -13.52 4.45 -9.20
C MET A 94 -14.38 3.30 -9.76
N GLU A 95 -14.94 2.48 -8.88
CA GLU A 95 -15.70 1.28 -9.15
C GLU A 95 -16.98 1.24 -8.30
N PRO A 96 -18.07 1.91 -8.69
CA PRO A 96 -19.30 1.98 -7.89
C PRO A 96 -19.99 0.63 -7.64
N GLU A 97 -19.68 -0.37 -8.46
CA GLU A 97 -20.20 -1.74 -8.29
C GLU A 97 -19.38 -2.59 -7.31
N CYS A 98 -18.22 -2.12 -6.87
CA CYS A 98 -17.39 -2.82 -5.90
C CYS A 98 -18.11 -2.94 -4.54
N ARG A 99 -18.08 -4.14 -3.94
CA ARG A 99 -18.68 -4.42 -2.63
C ARG A 99 -17.68 -5.00 -1.64
N THR A 100 -16.56 -5.51 -2.12
CA THR A 100 -15.51 -6.09 -1.29
C THR A 100 -14.16 -5.57 -1.76
N ILE A 101 -13.40 -4.99 -0.83
CA ILE A 101 -12.04 -4.52 -1.07
C ILE A 101 -11.12 -5.44 -0.28
N ILE A 102 -10.09 -5.98 -0.92
CA ILE A 102 -8.96 -6.63 -0.28
C ILE A 102 -7.78 -5.68 -0.44
N ASP A 103 -7.33 -5.13 0.68
CA ASP A 103 -6.20 -4.21 0.75
C ASP A 103 -5.04 -4.90 1.47
N ILE A 104 -3.92 -5.08 0.77
CA ILE A 104 -2.72 -5.69 1.30
C ILE A 104 -1.64 -4.62 1.38
N GLY A 105 -1.39 -4.15 2.60
CA GLY A 105 -0.39 -3.14 2.91
C GLY A 105 1.00 -3.74 3.16
N GLY A 106 1.95 -2.85 3.44
CA GLY A 106 3.33 -3.24 3.80
C GLY A 106 3.38 -3.97 5.16
N GLN A 107 2.51 -3.63 6.10
CA GLN A 107 2.52 -4.19 7.47
C GLN A 107 1.17 -4.69 7.96
N ASP A 108 0.11 -4.51 7.19
CA ASP A 108 -1.24 -4.94 7.51
C ASP A 108 -1.97 -5.46 6.27
N ALA A 109 -3.07 -6.17 6.49
CA ALA A 109 -3.99 -6.60 5.45
C ALA A 109 -5.42 -6.37 5.93
N LYS A 110 -6.29 -5.90 5.03
CA LYS A 110 -7.67 -5.54 5.35
C LYS A 110 -8.63 -6.10 4.31
N VAL A 111 -9.79 -6.53 4.79
CA VAL A 111 -10.95 -6.78 3.94
C VAL A 111 -12.03 -5.81 4.35
N ILE A 112 -12.54 -5.01 3.42
CA ILE A 112 -13.54 -3.98 3.67
C ILE A 112 -14.77 -4.32 2.85
N LEU A 113 -15.94 -4.38 3.50
CA LEU A 113 -17.22 -4.60 2.86
C LEU A 113 -17.96 -3.26 2.69
N LEU A 114 -18.41 -2.99 1.46
CA LEU A 114 -19.17 -1.80 1.13
C LEU A 114 -20.65 -2.13 0.93
N SER A 115 -21.50 -1.27 1.42
CA SER A 115 -22.92 -1.25 1.07
C SER A 115 -23.15 -0.64 -0.33
N SER A 116 -24.35 -0.73 -0.84
CA SER A 116 -24.71 -0.24 -2.19
C SER A 116 -24.49 1.27 -2.40
N ASN A 117 -24.43 2.04 -1.32
CA ASN A 117 -24.16 3.47 -1.36
C ASN A 117 -22.69 3.84 -1.07
N GLY A 118 -21.78 2.84 -1.04
CA GLY A 118 -20.34 3.05 -0.81
C GLY A 118 -19.94 3.28 0.64
N THR A 119 -20.87 3.14 1.60
CA THR A 119 -20.51 3.19 3.03
C THR A 119 -19.91 1.85 3.47
N ILE A 120 -18.95 1.89 4.40
CA ILE A 120 -18.38 0.68 4.98
C ILE A 120 -19.46 0.02 5.85
N SER A 121 -19.82 -1.22 5.53
CA SER A 121 -20.76 -2.02 6.30
C SER A 121 -20.04 -2.91 7.32
N ASN A 122 -18.84 -3.39 7.00
CA ASN A 122 -18.01 -4.19 7.89
C ASN A 122 -16.56 -4.17 7.41
N PHE A 123 -15.62 -4.52 8.28
CA PHE A 123 -14.23 -4.76 7.91
C PHE A 123 -13.57 -5.76 8.85
N VAL A 124 -12.54 -6.43 8.35
CA VAL A 124 -11.61 -7.26 9.11
C VAL A 124 -10.21 -6.79 8.79
N MET A 125 -9.34 -6.72 9.78
CA MET A 125 -7.96 -6.27 9.62
C MET A 125 -7.00 -7.18 10.39
N ASN A 126 -5.89 -7.52 9.74
CA ASN A 126 -4.71 -8.08 10.38
C ASN A 126 -3.63 -6.98 10.43
N ASP A 127 -3.35 -6.46 11.62
CA ASP A 127 -2.32 -5.47 11.90
C ASP A 127 -1.29 -5.96 12.94
N LYS A 128 -1.31 -7.27 13.24
CA LYS A 128 -0.49 -7.89 14.29
C LYS A 128 0.52 -8.89 13.74
N CYS A 129 0.26 -9.45 12.56
CA CYS A 129 1.09 -10.49 11.98
C CYS A 129 1.53 -10.09 10.57
N ALA A 130 2.83 -10.25 10.27
CA ALA A 130 3.38 -9.96 8.94
C ALA A 130 2.93 -10.97 7.88
N ALA A 131 2.45 -12.16 8.26
CA ALA A 131 1.91 -13.14 7.31
C ALA A 131 0.74 -12.53 6.51
N GLY A 132 0.75 -12.73 5.20
CA GLY A 132 -0.24 -12.14 4.29
C GLY A 132 -0.08 -10.64 4.05
N THR A 133 1.07 -10.04 4.37
CA THR A 133 1.39 -8.64 4.13
C THR A 133 2.64 -8.48 3.26
N GLY A 134 2.90 -7.28 2.75
CA GLY A 134 4.12 -7.00 2.00
C GLY A 134 5.40 -7.28 2.79
N ARG A 135 5.38 -7.10 4.11
CA ARG A 135 6.52 -7.41 4.98
C ARG A 135 6.95 -8.87 4.93
N PHE A 136 5.99 -9.79 4.77
CA PHE A 136 6.30 -11.20 4.57
C PHE A 136 7.17 -11.40 3.32
N LEU A 137 6.74 -10.80 2.20
CA LEU A 137 7.49 -10.90 0.93
C LEU A 137 8.86 -10.22 1.01
N ASP A 138 8.97 -9.06 1.69
CA ASP A 138 10.25 -8.38 1.91
C ASP A 138 11.25 -9.27 2.67
N VAL A 139 10.80 -9.94 3.73
CA VAL A 139 11.63 -10.84 4.54
C VAL A 139 12.10 -12.03 3.69
N MET A 140 11.18 -12.65 2.94
CA MET A 140 11.51 -13.79 2.10
C MET A 140 12.47 -13.42 0.97
N ALA A 141 12.25 -12.30 0.28
CA ALA A 141 13.15 -11.80 -0.75
C ALA A 141 14.55 -11.52 -0.19
N GLY A 142 14.63 -10.94 1.02
CA GLY A 142 15.91 -10.71 1.70
C GLY A 142 16.69 -12.00 1.99
N ILE A 143 16.02 -13.07 2.45
CA ILE A 143 16.63 -14.38 2.68
C ILE A 143 17.17 -14.98 1.38
N LEU A 144 16.41 -14.83 0.30
CA LEU A 144 16.77 -15.34 -1.03
C LEU A 144 17.81 -14.46 -1.74
N GLN A 145 18.16 -13.29 -1.18
CA GLN A 145 19.02 -12.27 -1.79
C GLN A 145 18.48 -11.79 -3.15
N LEU A 146 17.17 -11.69 -3.27
CA LEU A 146 16.45 -11.18 -4.44
C LEU A 146 15.84 -9.81 -4.15
N ASP A 147 15.65 -9.01 -5.21
CA ASP A 147 14.73 -7.87 -5.14
C ASP A 147 13.28 -8.39 -5.16
N ILE A 148 12.39 -7.72 -4.42
CA ILE A 148 10.98 -8.13 -4.37
C ILE A 148 10.32 -8.16 -5.76
N SER A 149 10.76 -7.30 -6.68
CA SER A 149 10.28 -7.25 -8.06
C SER A 149 10.70 -8.47 -8.91
N GLU A 150 11.67 -9.26 -8.44
CA GLU A 150 12.12 -10.46 -9.13
C GLU A 150 11.27 -11.69 -8.77
N LEU A 151 10.54 -11.65 -7.63
CA LEU A 151 9.79 -12.82 -7.15
C LEU A 151 8.79 -13.34 -8.19
N GLU A 152 8.07 -12.44 -8.88
CA GLU A 152 7.11 -12.82 -9.93
C GLU A 152 7.78 -13.63 -11.06
N GLN A 153 8.97 -13.17 -11.49
CA GLN A 153 9.69 -13.81 -12.59
C GLN A 153 10.21 -15.21 -12.22
N TYR A 154 10.64 -15.39 -10.97
CA TYR A 154 11.05 -16.70 -10.45
C TYR A 154 9.84 -17.61 -10.29
N ALA A 155 8.76 -17.15 -9.65
CA ALA A 155 7.55 -17.93 -9.46
C ALA A 155 6.94 -18.43 -10.78
N ALA A 156 6.98 -17.59 -11.84
CA ALA A 156 6.47 -17.95 -13.16
C ALA A 156 7.26 -19.06 -13.87
N LYS A 157 8.50 -19.37 -13.43
CA LYS A 157 9.33 -20.43 -13.98
C LYS A 157 9.20 -21.76 -13.23
N SER A 158 8.47 -21.77 -12.11
CA SER A 158 8.33 -22.97 -11.27
C SER A 158 7.54 -24.07 -11.99
N GLU A 159 8.04 -25.28 -11.90
CA GLU A 159 7.36 -26.49 -12.38
C GLU A 159 6.77 -27.31 -11.22
N HIS A 160 7.38 -27.23 -10.03
CA HIS A 160 7.02 -28.01 -8.86
C HIS A 160 7.07 -27.16 -7.58
N PRO A 161 6.09 -26.24 -7.36
CA PRO A 161 6.12 -25.35 -6.21
C PRO A 161 6.25 -26.08 -4.89
N CYS A 162 7.16 -25.61 -4.02
CA CYS A 162 7.34 -26.12 -2.67
C CYS A 162 6.12 -25.77 -1.80
N SER A 163 5.83 -26.61 -0.81
CA SER A 163 4.90 -26.23 0.26
C SER A 163 5.65 -25.43 1.31
N ILE A 164 5.20 -24.21 1.59
CA ILE A 164 5.73 -23.34 2.67
C ILE A 164 4.61 -23.07 3.66
N SER A 165 4.92 -23.18 4.95
CA SER A 165 3.96 -22.90 6.01
C SER A 165 3.57 -21.43 6.04
N SER A 166 2.27 -21.13 6.00
CA SER A 166 1.71 -19.78 6.07
C SER A 166 1.35 -19.32 7.48
N THR A 167 1.63 -20.12 8.51
CA THR A 167 1.15 -19.87 9.88
C THR A 167 1.79 -18.62 10.50
N CYS A 168 3.09 -18.42 10.28
CA CYS A 168 3.84 -17.31 10.85
C CYS A 168 5.10 -17.04 10.03
N THR A 169 5.44 -15.76 9.82
CA THR A 169 6.63 -15.36 9.07
C THR A 169 7.93 -15.97 9.62
N VAL A 170 8.08 -16.08 10.94
CA VAL A 170 9.28 -16.66 11.58
C VAL A 170 9.42 -18.15 11.26
N PHE A 171 8.32 -18.90 11.27
CA PHE A 171 8.36 -20.31 10.89
C PHE A 171 8.60 -20.49 9.40
N ALA A 172 7.98 -19.68 8.57
CA ALA A 172 8.22 -19.68 7.13
C ALA A 172 9.67 -19.34 6.78
N GLU A 173 10.29 -18.37 7.48
CA GLU A 173 11.72 -18.05 7.35
C GLU A 173 12.59 -19.27 7.62
N SER A 174 12.37 -19.95 8.75
CA SER A 174 13.14 -21.15 9.11
C SER A 174 12.97 -22.28 8.09
N GLU A 175 11.76 -22.44 7.56
CA GLU A 175 11.44 -23.43 6.54
C GLU A 175 12.14 -23.10 5.21
N VAL A 176 12.08 -21.84 4.76
CA VAL A 176 12.78 -21.38 3.54
C VAL A 176 14.28 -21.63 3.64
N ILE A 177 14.91 -21.29 4.77
CA ILE A 177 16.32 -21.56 5.01
C ILE A 177 16.64 -23.06 4.93
N SER A 178 15.77 -23.90 5.48
CA SER A 178 15.90 -25.35 5.41
C SER A 178 15.80 -25.87 3.98
N GLN A 179 14.85 -25.37 3.19
CA GLN A 179 14.69 -25.76 1.78
C GLN A 179 15.88 -25.33 0.93
N LEU A 180 16.44 -24.13 1.16
CA LEU A 180 17.68 -23.68 0.52
C LEU A 180 18.86 -24.61 0.84
N SER A 181 18.96 -25.06 2.09
CA SER A 181 20.01 -26.00 2.54
C SER A 181 19.88 -27.38 1.87
N ASN A 182 18.67 -27.76 1.48
CA ASN A 182 18.37 -28.99 0.75
C ASN A 182 18.53 -28.85 -0.78
N ASN A 183 19.04 -27.72 -1.28
CA ASN A 183 19.23 -27.42 -2.71
C ASN A 183 17.93 -27.53 -3.53
N VAL A 184 16.80 -27.15 -2.97
CA VAL A 184 15.54 -27.02 -3.71
C VAL A 184 15.69 -25.93 -4.78
N ASP A 185 15.06 -26.14 -5.95
CA ASP A 185 15.09 -25.15 -7.03
C ASP A 185 14.53 -23.80 -6.55
N LEU A 186 15.21 -22.71 -6.89
CA LEU A 186 14.87 -21.38 -6.43
C LEU A 186 13.49 -20.94 -6.93
N SER A 187 13.13 -21.30 -8.17
CA SER A 187 11.83 -20.95 -8.75
C SER A 187 10.69 -21.67 -8.02
N ASP A 188 10.89 -22.96 -7.69
CA ASP A 188 9.92 -23.75 -6.94
C ASP A 188 9.74 -23.24 -5.51
N LEU A 189 10.84 -22.79 -4.90
CA LEU A 189 10.82 -22.19 -3.57
C LEU A 189 10.09 -20.85 -3.57
N VAL A 190 10.37 -19.96 -4.53
CA VAL A 190 9.71 -18.66 -4.67
C VAL A 190 8.21 -18.85 -4.96
N ALA A 191 7.85 -19.78 -5.83
CA ALA A 191 6.43 -20.10 -6.09
C ALA A 191 5.70 -20.60 -4.83
N GLY A 192 6.36 -21.40 -4.01
CA GLY A 192 5.85 -21.84 -2.71
C GLY A 192 5.63 -20.69 -1.74
N ILE A 193 6.57 -19.73 -1.66
CA ILE A 193 6.44 -18.52 -0.85
C ILE A 193 5.25 -17.66 -1.31
N CYS A 194 5.10 -17.46 -2.62
CA CYS A 194 3.99 -16.66 -3.17
C CYS A 194 2.61 -17.32 -3.01
N SER A 195 2.57 -18.63 -2.83
CA SER A 195 1.35 -19.41 -2.65
C SER A 195 0.95 -19.66 -1.21
N SER A 196 1.83 -19.32 -0.24
CA SER A 196 1.66 -19.58 1.19
C SER A 196 0.71 -18.62 1.91
#